data_583d2246d66c497ee59793ca9e904b2d
#
_entry.id   583d2246d66c497ee59793ca9e904b2d
#
_cell.length_a   1.000
_cell.length_b   1.000
_cell.length_c   1.000
_cell.angle_alpha   90.00
_cell.angle_beta   90.00
_cell.angle_gamma   90.00
#
_symmetry.space_group_name_H-M   'P 1'
#
loop_
_entity.id
_entity.type
_entity.pdbx_description
1 polymer ?
#
loop_
_entity_poly.entity_id
_entity_poly.type
_entity_poly.pdbx_seq_one_letter_code
_entity_poly.pdbx_strand_id
1 'polypeptide(L)'
;MSLALLASVALLPIVLALVLMVGLRWPATRAMPVAWLVTAVAGLFLWKMPLSFVLASTLNGFGGAINVLIIVFGAILILYTLRDSGGMETINHGFHGISRDRRVQVIIIAAIFSAFLEGAAGFGTPAAIAAPLLLSLGFPALAAAMVCLILNSFPVTFGAVGTPVWFGLSNLKPQVEAAIAAGQAGDITSFAMFLKVIAQWSVLLHLPMVFILPLFVNMMLTRYFGRNKSWTEGLGAWKFSLFASTCFAVPYVATAFLIGEEFPALVGGLIATGLVVTAAKKGFLLPEKVWDFGPHSTWEKEWTGSIATEENKEFKAHMSQFRAWLPYVLIGVILVLTRVNFLPLKALLNNINIEIPNILGYASVDYSIKPLYLPGTIPFMLVAIITIFLHGMNAEKVKKTWADSFRALKNPTIALFFAVAMVEIFKQSAKNTLGLPSMPLAMAQAAAAMAGATWPMFASFVGALGAFITGSNTVSDLLFAEFQYATATQLAIPKQLIVSLQAVGGAMGNMVCIHNIVAASATVGLAGLEGMLIRRNALPMLLYGLVAGSLGLVFVYVLYPTIF
;
A
#
# COMPACT_ATOMS: atom_id res chain seq x y z
N MET A 1 -23.91 20.05 -21.52
CA MET A 1 -24.11 19.62 -20.11
C MET A 1 -23.34 20.59 -19.21
N SER A 2 -23.86 20.92 -18.02
CA SER A 2 -23.12 21.76 -17.07
C SER A 2 -21.91 20.98 -16.51
N LEU A 3 -20.84 21.68 -16.13
CA LEU A 3 -19.64 21.05 -15.53
C LEU A 3 -20.01 20.24 -14.28
N ALA A 4 -20.89 20.77 -13.44
CA ALA A 4 -21.35 20.08 -12.23
C ALA A 4 -22.03 18.74 -12.56
N LEU A 5 -22.85 18.67 -13.61
CA LEU A 5 -23.48 17.42 -14.04
C LEU A 5 -22.45 16.43 -14.59
N LEU A 6 -21.50 16.88 -15.43
CA LEU A 6 -20.42 16.03 -15.95
C LEU A 6 -19.59 15.44 -14.81
N ALA A 7 -19.17 16.26 -13.85
CA ALA A 7 -18.41 15.81 -12.69
C ALA A 7 -19.21 14.84 -11.81
N SER A 8 -20.52 15.10 -11.60
CA SER A 8 -21.37 14.20 -10.81
C SER A 8 -21.54 12.84 -11.49
N VAL A 9 -21.72 12.80 -12.79
CA VAL A 9 -21.81 11.54 -13.55
C VAL A 9 -20.47 10.80 -13.57
N ALA A 10 -19.35 11.52 -13.74
CA ALA A 10 -18.03 10.94 -13.65
C ALA A 10 -17.75 10.33 -12.27
N LEU A 11 -18.23 10.96 -11.21
CA LEU A 11 -18.07 10.49 -9.83
C LEU A 11 -19.00 9.29 -9.50
N LEU A 12 -20.10 9.13 -10.23
CA LEU A 12 -21.14 8.12 -9.94
C LEU A 12 -20.59 6.68 -9.80
N PRO A 13 -19.73 6.15 -10.70
CA PRO A 13 -19.19 4.79 -10.54
C PRO A 13 -18.39 4.61 -9.26
N ILE A 14 -17.66 5.64 -8.83
CA ILE A 14 -16.84 5.64 -7.61
C ILE A 14 -17.75 5.64 -6.38
N VAL A 15 -18.76 6.52 -6.35
CA VAL A 15 -19.76 6.58 -5.29
C VAL A 15 -20.57 5.29 -5.22
N LEU A 16 -20.92 4.71 -6.38
CA LEU A 16 -21.62 3.43 -6.42
C LEU A 16 -20.76 2.30 -5.84
N ALA A 17 -19.47 2.21 -6.21
CA ALA A 17 -18.56 1.25 -5.60
C ALA A 17 -18.50 1.41 -4.08
N LEU A 18 -18.41 2.65 -3.59
CA LEU A 18 -18.45 2.97 -2.16
C LEU A 18 -19.75 2.47 -1.50
N VAL A 19 -20.90 2.79 -2.08
CA VAL A 19 -22.22 2.37 -1.55
C VAL A 19 -22.36 0.85 -1.54
N LEU A 20 -21.96 0.18 -2.62
CA LEU A 20 -22.02 -1.28 -2.71
C LEU A 20 -21.10 -1.95 -1.68
N MET A 21 -19.87 -1.47 -1.51
CA MET A 21 -18.91 -2.11 -0.62
C MET A 21 -19.13 -1.75 0.85
N VAL A 22 -19.41 -0.49 1.15
CA VAL A 22 -19.58 -0.01 2.53
C VAL A 22 -21.03 -0.16 3.00
N GLY A 23 -21.99 0.28 2.19
CA GLY A 23 -23.42 0.25 2.52
C GLY A 23 -23.97 -1.17 2.48
N LEU A 24 -23.77 -1.87 1.35
CA LEU A 24 -24.30 -3.22 1.12
C LEU A 24 -23.32 -4.35 1.48
N ARG A 25 -22.09 -4.01 1.90
CA ARG A 25 -21.02 -4.95 2.27
C ARG A 25 -20.68 -5.97 1.16
N TRP A 26 -20.78 -5.54 -0.08
CA TRP A 26 -20.37 -6.37 -1.21
C TRP A 26 -18.86 -6.51 -1.28
N PRO A 27 -18.33 -7.70 -1.62
CA PRO A 27 -16.90 -7.85 -1.90
C PRO A 27 -16.52 -7.12 -3.19
N ALA A 28 -15.28 -6.68 -3.29
CA ALA A 28 -14.74 -6.00 -4.48
C ALA A 28 -14.94 -6.81 -5.77
N THR A 29 -14.96 -8.14 -5.67
CA THR A 29 -15.24 -9.07 -6.79
C THR A 29 -16.63 -8.90 -7.40
N ARG A 30 -17.59 -8.31 -6.68
CA ARG A 30 -18.94 -7.98 -7.18
C ARG A 30 -19.11 -6.50 -7.45
N ALA A 31 -18.56 -5.64 -6.60
CA ALA A 31 -18.71 -4.18 -6.69
C ALA A 31 -17.95 -3.60 -7.90
N MET A 32 -16.71 -4.06 -8.17
CA MET A 32 -15.91 -3.51 -9.28
C MET A 32 -16.49 -3.83 -10.67
N PRO A 33 -16.99 -5.04 -10.98
CA PRO A 33 -17.71 -5.30 -12.24
C PRO A 33 -18.90 -4.36 -12.45
N VAL A 34 -19.67 -4.06 -11.40
CA VAL A 34 -20.83 -3.14 -11.50
C VAL A 34 -20.35 -1.70 -11.74
N ALA A 35 -19.30 -1.25 -11.02
CA ALA A 35 -18.73 0.09 -11.22
C ALA A 35 -18.16 0.26 -12.64
N TRP A 36 -17.44 -0.77 -13.15
CA TRP A 36 -16.98 -0.81 -14.55
C TRP A 36 -18.15 -0.71 -15.53
N LEU A 37 -19.23 -1.48 -15.33
CA LEU A 37 -20.40 -1.46 -16.21
C LEU A 37 -21.05 -0.07 -16.24
N VAL A 38 -21.20 0.58 -15.09
CA VAL A 38 -21.76 1.95 -15.01
C VAL A 38 -20.84 2.95 -15.71
N THR A 39 -19.52 2.80 -15.58
CA THR A 39 -18.54 3.63 -16.31
C THR A 39 -18.65 3.41 -17.81
N ALA A 40 -18.75 2.16 -18.27
CA ALA A 40 -18.92 1.83 -19.69
C ALA A 40 -20.23 2.44 -20.24
N VAL A 41 -21.34 2.30 -19.52
CA VAL A 41 -22.63 2.91 -19.88
C VAL A 41 -22.53 4.44 -19.94
N ALA A 42 -21.90 5.08 -18.95
CA ALA A 42 -21.66 6.52 -18.98
C ALA A 42 -20.79 6.93 -20.18
N GLY A 43 -19.74 6.19 -20.48
CA GLY A 43 -18.87 6.39 -21.65
C GLY A 43 -19.64 6.31 -22.98
N LEU A 44 -20.46 5.27 -23.14
CA LEU A 44 -21.24 5.06 -24.37
C LEU A 44 -22.35 6.10 -24.56
N PHE A 45 -23.17 6.33 -23.53
CA PHE A 45 -24.41 7.09 -23.69
C PHE A 45 -24.25 8.58 -23.38
N LEU A 46 -23.41 8.95 -22.42
CA LEU A 46 -23.24 10.35 -21.99
C LEU A 46 -22.02 11.01 -22.63
N TRP A 47 -20.88 10.32 -22.67
CA TRP A 47 -19.67 10.79 -23.37
C TRP A 47 -19.69 10.50 -24.87
N LYS A 48 -20.62 9.64 -25.36
CA LYS A 48 -20.69 9.23 -26.76
C LYS A 48 -19.38 8.64 -27.30
N MET A 49 -18.72 7.83 -26.49
CA MET A 49 -17.58 7.04 -26.93
C MET A 49 -18.06 5.91 -27.88
N PRO A 50 -17.35 5.57 -28.96
CA PRO A 50 -17.68 4.40 -29.78
C PRO A 50 -17.62 3.11 -28.96
N LEU A 51 -18.54 2.18 -29.18
CA LEU A 51 -18.55 0.88 -28.48
C LEU A 51 -17.22 0.12 -28.63
N SER A 52 -16.68 0.08 -29.85
CA SER A 52 -15.37 -0.56 -30.12
C SER A 52 -14.23 0.09 -29.33
N PHE A 53 -14.32 1.39 -29.06
CA PHE A 53 -13.33 2.12 -28.27
C PHE A 53 -13.44 1.84 -26.78
N VAL A 54 -14.66 1.71 -26.25
CA VAL A 54 -14.90 1.27 -24.85
C VAL A 54 -14.41 -0.17 -24.66
N LEU A 55 -14.61 -1.05 -25.65
CA LEU A 55 -14.08 -2.42 -25.63
C LEU A 55 -12.56 -2.44 -25.69
N ALA A 56 -11.94 -1.63 -26.58
CA ALA A 56 -10.48 -1.51 -26.64
C ALA A 56 -9.87 -1.05 -25.32
N SER A 57 -10.46 -0.01 -24.70
CA SER A 57 -10.06 0.50 -23.37
C SER A 57 -10.20 -0.58 -22.30
N THR A 58 -11.29 -1.35 -22.32
CA THR A 58 -11.50 -2.47 -21.39
C THR A 58 -10.41 -3.55 -21.54
N LEU A 59 -10.09 -3.95 -22.78
CA LEU A 59 -9.04 -4.94 -23.05
C LEU A 59 -7.65 -4.44 -22.61
N ASN A 60 -7.36 -3.16 -22.85
CA ASN A 60 -6.12 -2.55 -22.34
C ASN A 60 -6.05 -2.58 -20.81
N GLY A 61 -7.17 -2.27 -20.14
CA GLY A 61 -7.27 -2.37 -18.68
C GLY A 61 -7.04 -3.79 -18.16
N PHE A 62 -7.53 -4.81 -18.87
CA PHE A 62 -7.24 -6.20 -18.54
C PHE A 62 -5.74 -6.52 -18.69
N GLY A 63 -5.08 -6.02 -19.75
CA GLY A 63 -3.63 -6.12 -19.90
C GLY A 63 -2.89 -5.49 -18.71
N GLY A 64 -3.26 -4.26 -18.32
CA GLY A 64 -2.72 -3.59 -17.15
C GLY A 64 -2.90 -4.39 -15.85
N ALA A 65 -4.08 -4.99 -15.66
CA ALA A 65 -4.35 -5.85 -14.50
C ALA A 65 -3.43 -7.09 -14.46
N ILE A 66 -3.07 -7.68 -15.61
CA ILE A 66 -2.13 -8.80 -15.68
C ILE A 66 -0.76 -8.41 -15.12
N ASN A 67 -0.27 -7.19 -15.40
CA ASN A 67 1.01 -6.72 -14.86
C ASN A 67 1.01 -6.74 -13.33
N VAL A 68 -0.07 -6.24 -12.70
CA VAL A 68 -0.22 -6.26 -11.24
C VAL A 68 -0.34 -7.69 -10.72
N LEU A 69 -1.12 -8.54 -11.38
CA LEU A 69 -1.33 -9.92 -10.93
C LEU A 69 -0.04 -10.74 -10.92
N ILE A 70 0.88 -10.51 -11.85
CA ILE A 70 2.21 -11.13 -11.84
C ILE A 70 2.99 -10.71 -10.59
N ILE A 71 2.90 -9.44 -10.19
CA ILE A 71 3.57 -8.95 -8.98
C ILE A 71 2.93 -9.56 -7.73
N VAL A 72 1.61 -9.51 -7.65
CA VAL A 72 0.84 -10.09 -6.53
C VAL A 72 1.14 -11.59 -6.40
N PHE A 73 1.18 -12.31 -7.52
CA PHE A 73 1.53 -13.73 -7.51
C PHE A 73 2.93 -13.99 -6.96
N GLY A 74 3.93 -13.26 -7.45
CA GLY A 74 5.30 -13.40 -6.96
C GLY A 74 5.42 -13.13 -5.45
N ALA A 75 4.77 -12.07 -4.97
CA ALA A 75 4.73 -11.71 -3.55
C ALA A 75 4.03 -12.78 -2.69
N ILE A 76 2.90 -13.32 -3.14
CA ILE A 76 2.20 -14.41 -2.45
C ILE A 76 3.03 -15.70 -2.48
N LEU A 77 3.65 -16.00 -3.61
CA LEU A 77 4.45 -17.23 -3.78
C LEU A 77 5.62 -17.26 -2.81
N ILE A 78 6.41 -16.18 -2.71
CA ILE A 78 7.54 -16.15 -1.74
C ILE A 78 7.04 -16.24 -0.30
N LEU A 79 5.94 -15.55 0.03
CA LEU A 79 5.34 -15.61 1.34
C LEU A 79 4.90 -17.03 1.72
N TYR A 80 4.16 -17.71 0.83
CA TYR A 80 3.70 -19.08 1.08
C TYR A 80 4.84 -20.08 1.09
N THR A 81 5.89 -19.86 0.28
CA THR A 81 7.12 -20.65 0.32
C THR A 81 7.78 -20.56 1.69
N LEU A 82 7.90 -19.35 2.25
CA LEU A 82 8.45 -19.15 3.60
C LEU A 82 7.55 -19.75 4.68
N ARG A 83 6.23 -19.64 4.54
CA ARG A 83 5.25 -20.25 5.46
C ARG A 83 5.38 -21.78 5.46
N ASP A 84 5.27 -22.40 4.29
CA ASP A 84 5.18 -23.85 4.16
C ASP A 84 6.53 -24.57 4.36
N SER A 85 7.64 -23.84 4.20
CA SER A 85 8.99 -24.32 4.54
C SER A 85 9.31 -24.27 6.04
N GLY A 86 8.49 -23.57 6.86
CA GLY A 86 8.78 -23.29 8.26
C GLY A 86 9.74 -22.10 8.48
N GLY A 87 10.15 -21.42 7.40
CA GLY A 87 10.98 -20.22 7.48
C GLY A 87 10.31 -19.09 8.23
N MET A 88 9.02 -18.83 7.94
CA MET A 88 8.22 -17.80 8.62
C MET A 88 8.05 -18.13 10.11
N GLU A 89 7.80 -19.39 10.45
CA GLU A 89 7.69 -19.83 11.85
C GLU A 89 9.01 -19.64 12.61
N THR A 90 10.15 -19.93 11.96
CA THR A 90 11.47 -19.66 12.51
C THR A 90 11.74 -18.18 12.72
N ILE A 91 11.33 -17.31 11.77
CA ILE A 91 11.43 -15.85 11.92
C ILE A 91 10.60 -15.40 13.13
N ASN A 92 9.36 -15.86 13.24
CA ASN A 92 8.46 -15.52 14.35
C ASN A 92 9.01 -16.00 15.70
N HIS A 93 9.61 -17.19 15.75
CA HIS A 93 10.33 -17.67 16.94
C HIS A 93 11.42 -16.69 17.39
N GLY A 94 12.09 -16.02 16.45
CA GLY A 94 13.10 -15.02 16.76
C GLY A 94 12.61 -13.79 17.49
N PHE A 95 11.29 -13.52 17.47
CA PHE A 95 10.67 -12.41 18.20
C PHE A 95 10.28 -12.77 19.64
N HIS A 96 10.21 -14.04 19.99
CA HIS A 96 9.94 -14.47 21.36
C HIS A 96 11.09 -14.04 22.30
N GLY A 97 10.72 -13.53 23.46
CA GLY A 97 11.70 -13.16 24.48
C GLY A 97 12.49 -11.86 24.25
N ILE A 98 12.22 -11.10 23.17
CA ILE A 98 12.93 -9.83 22.89
C ILE A 98 12.60 -8.77 23.94
N SER A 99 11.35 -8.65 24.35
CA SER A 99 10.90 -7.74 25.39
C SER A 99 9.65 -8.26 26.07
N ARG A 100 9.50 -7.99 27.38
CA ARG A 100 8.26 -8.25 28.13
C ARG A 100 7.27 -7.09 28.05
N ASP A 101 7.70 -5.92 27.63
CA ASP A 101 6.84 -4.73 27.51
C ASP A 101 6.05 -4.78 26.20
N ARG A 102 4.72 -4.79 26.29
CA ARG A 102 3.83 -4.90 25.13
C ARG A 102 3.94 -3.71 24.18
N ARG A 103 4.24 -2.52 24.70
CA ARG A 103 4.44 -1.32 23.89
C ARG A 103 5.69 -1.45 23.00
N VAL A 104 6.74 -2.06 23.53
CA VAL A 104 7.97 -2.36 22.79
C VAL A 104 7.70 -3.42 21.72
N GLN A 105 6.93 -4.46 22.05
CA GLN A 105 6.52 -5.49 21.08
C GLN A 105 5.71 -4.90 19.91
N VAL A 106 4.79 -3.95 20.18
CA VAL A 106 4.05 -3.23 19.13
C VAL A 106 4.99 -2.46 18.21
N ILE A 107 5.95 -1.72 18.75
CA ILE A 107 6.92 -0.96 17.95
C ILE A 107 7.73 -1.91 17.06
N ILE A 108 8.27 -2.99 17.61
CA ILE A 108 9.11 -3.94 16.85
C ILE A 108 8.29 -4.66 15.77
N ILE A 109 7.14 -5.23 16.14
CA ILE A 109 6.39 -6.15 15.28
C ILE A 109 5.40 -5.40 14.39
N ALA A 110 4.54 -4.56 14.98
CA ALA A 110 3.48 -3.92 14.21
C ALA A 110 3.97 -2.70 13.42
N ALA A 111 5.02 -1.98 13.88
CA ALA A 111 5.58 -0.87 13.09
C ALA A 111 6.73 -1.33 12.20
N ILE A 112 7.83 -1.82 12.76
CA ILE A 112 9.09 -2.01 12.03
C ILE A 112 9.07 -3.29 11.18
N PHE A 113 8.74 -4.45 11.77
CA PHE A 113 8.67 -5.70 11.03
C PHE A 113 7.53 -5.69 10.00
N SER A 114 6.36 -5.12 10.33
CA SER A 114 5.28 -4.94 9.36
C SER A 114 5.69 -4.03 8.21
N ALA A 115 6.46 -2.96 8.44
CA ALA A 115 6.94 -2.08 7.38
C ALA A 115 7.87 -2.83 6.41
N PHE A 116 8.73 -3.71 6.93
CA PHE A 116 9.54 -4.60 6.11
C PHE A 116 8.66 -5.57 5.28
N LEU A 117 7.69 -6.23 5.91
CA LEU A 117 6.76 -7.14 5.22
C LEU A 117 5.94 -6.42 4.15
N GLU A 118 5.52 -5.17 4.40
CA GLU A 118 4.81 -4.36 3.41
C GLU A 118 5.69 -4.07 2.20
N GLY A 119 6.93 -3.64 2.42
CA GLY A 119 7.89 -3.44 1.33
C GLY A 119 8.16 -4.70 0.51
N ALA A 120 8.19 -5.87 1.17
CA ALA A 120 8.46 -7.15 0.53
C ALA A 120 7.25 -7.76 -0.19
N ALA A 121 6.04 -7.65 0.36
CA ALA A 121 4.88 -8.38 -0.13
C ALA A 121 3.64 -7.50 -0.40
N GLY A 122 3.43 -6.44 0.37
CA GLY A 122 2.26 -5.56 0.22
C GLY A 122 0.91 -6.26 0.40
N PHE A 123 -0.13 -5.71 -0.19
CA PHE A 123 -1.48 -6.29 -0.36
C PHE A 123 -2.14 -6.81 0.93
N GLY A 124 -1.96 -6.10 2.07
CA GLY A 124 -2.55 -6.49 3.36
C GLY A 124 -1.86 -7.66 4.06
N THR A 125 -0.82 -8.21 3.47
CA THR A 125 -0.01 -9.32 4.01
C THR A 125 0.59 -9.03 5.39
N PRO A 126 1.13 -7.82 5.67
CA PRO A 126 1.74 -7.54 6.97
C PRO A 126 0.79 -7.73 8.14
N ALA A 127 -0.44 -7.21 8.05
CA ALA A 127 -1.42 -7.36 9.12
C ALA A 127 -1.82 -8.83 9.31
N ALA A 128 -1.90 -9.61 8.22
CA ALA A 128 -2.23 -11.03 8.27
C ALA A 128 -1.13 -11.90 8.91
N ILE A 129 0.13 -11.41 8.98
CA ILE A 129 1.25 -12.11 9.61
C ILE A 129 1.52 -11.56 11.02
N ALA A 130 1.58 -10.25 11.16
CA ALA A 130 1.97 -9.61 12.42
C ALA A 130 0.87 -9.70 13.49
N ALA A 131 -0.42 -9.68 13.11
CA ALA A 131 -1.49 -9.78 14.08
C ALA A 131 -1.56 -11.17 14.76
N PRO A 132 -1.48 -12.31 14.05
CA PRO A 132 -1.34 -13.62 14.70
C PRO A 132 -0.07 -13.76 15.54
N LEU A 133 1.05 -13.14 15.12
CA LEU A 133 2.28 -13.12 15.92
C LEU A 133 2.06 -12.39 17.25
N LEU A 134 1.43 -11.21 17.24
CA LEU A 134 1.09 -10.50 18.48
C LEU A 134 0.10 -11.29 19.34
N LEU A 135 -0.91 -11.93 18.71
CA LEU A 135 -1.85 -12.81 19.41
C LEU A 135 -1.12 -13.94 20.15
N SER A 136 -0.16 -14.61 19.51
CA SER A 136 0.65 -15.67 20.12
C SER A 136 1.56 -15.18 21.24
N LEU A 137 1.88 -13.89 21.25
CA LEU A 137 2.61 -13.24 22.35
C LEU A 137 1.67 -12.80 23.50
N GLY A 138 0.37 -13.12 23.46
CA GLY A 138 -0.60 -12.83 24.50
C GLY A 138 -1.30 -11.48 24.36
N PHE A 139 -1.36 -10.90 23.18
CA PHE A 139 -2.19 -9.71 22.92
C PHE A 139 -3.67 -10.10 22.78
N PRO A 140 -4.60 -9.24 23.23
CA PRO A 140 -5.99 -9.37 22.81
C PRO A 140 -6.12 -9.33 21.29
N ALA A 141 -6.98 -10.18 20.70
CA ALA A 141 -7.15 -10.29 19.26
C ALA A 141 -7.47 -8.92 18.61
N LEU A 142 -8.39 -8.16 19.23
CA LEU A 142 -8.77 -6.83 18.75
C LEU A 142 -7.60 -5.83 18.82
N ALA A 143 -6.76 -5.90 19.85
CA ALA A 143 -5.58 -5.07 19.98
C ALA A 143 -4.57 -5.39 18.89
N ALA A 144 -4.28 -6.68 18.67
CA ALA A 144 -3.34 -7.15 17.66
C ALA A 144 -3.75 -6.68 16.24
N ALA A 145 -5.03 -6.88 15.86
CA ALA A 145 -5.54 -6.41 14.58
C ALA A 145 -5.47 -4.88 14.44
N MET A 146 -5.90 -4.13 15.47
CA MET A 146 -5.91 -2.67 15.48
C MET A 146 -4.51 -2.09 15.24
N VAL A 147 -3.53 -2.51 16.05
CA VAL A 147 -2.17 -1.92 15.97
C VAL A 147 -1.48 -2.26 14.65
N CYS A 148 -1.68 -3.47 14.13
CA CYS A 148 -1.09 -3.88 12.85
C CYS A 148 -1.70 -3.12 11.66
N LEU A 149 -3.01 -2.93 11.64
CA LEU A 149 -3.69 -2.17 10.58
C LEU A 149 -3.26 -0.69 10.56
N ILE A 150 -3.13 -0.07 11.73
CA ILE A 150 -2.74 1.34 11.82
C ILE A 150 -1.27 1.51 11.43
N LEU A 151 -0.37 0.73 12.02
CA LEU A 151 1.07 0.91 11.82
C LEU A 151 1.58 0.44 10.46
N ASN A 152 0.77 -0.35 9.73
CA ASN A 152 1.08 -0.71 8.36
C ASN A 152 0.88 0.44 7.34
N SER A 153 0.43 1.62 7.76
CA SER A 153 0.05 2.68 6.81
C SER A 153 1.24 3.40 6.16
N PHE A 154 2.24 3.83 6.91
CA PHE A 154 3.34 4.64 6.35
C PHE A 154 4.26 3.90 5.35
N PRO A 155 4.44 2.56 5.36
CA PRO A 155 5.21 1.88 4.33
C PRO A 155 4.41 1.57 3.05
N VAL A 156 3.08 1.68 3.07
CA VAL A 156 2.18 1.19 1.99
C VAL A 156 2.42 1.90 0.65
N THR A 157 2.81 3.18 0.65
CA THR A 157 3.19 3.87 -0.61
C THR A 157 4.30 3.13 -1.37
N PHE A 158 5.16 2.41 -0.65
CA PHE A 158 6.25 1.62 -1.21
C PHE A 158 6.04 0.12 -1.01
N GLY A 159 4.79 -0.30 -0.80
CA GLY A 159 4.40 -1.71 -0.66
C GLY A 159 4.69 -2.52 -1.92
N ALA A 160 4.94 -3.83 -1.76
CA ALA A 160 5.30 -4.73 -2.86
C ALA A 160 6.29 -4.07 -3.84
N VAL A 161 7.43 -3.63 -3.30
CA VAL A 161 8.53 -3.03 -4.08
C VAL A 161 8.06 -1.79 -4.86
N GLY A 162 7.40 -0.85 -4.16
CA GLY A 162 7.00 0.44 -4.72
C GLY A 162 5.88 0.39 -5.77
N THR A 163 5.17 -0.73 -5.88
CA THR A 163 4.08 -0.90 -6.86
C THR A 163 3.06 0.25 -6.88
N PRO A 164 2.63 0.84 -5.75
CA PRO A 164 1.73 1.99 -5.77
C PRO A 164 2.30 3.19 -6.55
N VAL A 165 3.59 3.47 -6.42
CA VAL A 165 4.21 4.59 -7.13
C VAL A 165 4.43 4.28 -8.60
N TRP A 166 5.22 3.26 -8.93
CA TRP A 166 5.63 3.06 -10.32
C TRP A 166 4.51 2.50 -11.22
N PHE A 167 3.59 1.71 -10.69
CA PHE A 167 2.44 1.21 -11.45
C PHE A 167 1.18 2.06 -11.20
N GLY A 168 0.87 2.38 -9.94
CA GLY A 168 -0.30 3.17 -9.57
C GLY A 168 -0.36 4.54 -10.26
N LEU A 169 0.80 5.15 -10.52
CA LEU A 169 0.90 6.44 -11.21
C LEU A 169 1.19 6.32 -12.72
N SER A 170 1.22 5.11 -13.27
CA SER A 170 1.58 4.89 -14.68
C SER A 170 0.68 5.62 -15.67
N ASN A 171 -0.57 5.91 -15.31
CA ASN A 171 -1.53 6.67 -16.11
C ASN A 171 -1.09 8.11 -16.38
N LEU A 172 -0.21 8.68 -15.53
CA LEU A 172 0.29 10.04 -15.69
C LEU A 172 1.38 10.17 -16.76
N LYS A 173 1.89 9.04 -17.29
CA LYS A 173 3.00 9.06 -18.24
C LYS A 173 2.75 9.98 -19.44
N PRO A 174 1.60 9.93 -20.15
CA PRO A 174 1.36 10.80 -21.29
C PRO A 174 1.36 12.30 -20.93
N GLN A 175 0.77 12.67 -19.79
CA GLN A 175 0.68 14.05 -19.32
C GLN A 175 2.04 14.60 -18.91
N VAL A 176 2.85 13.79 -18.21
CA VAL A 176 4.20 14.16 -17.79
C VAL A 176 5.14 14.28 -18.98
N GLU A 177 5.10 13.33 -19.92
CA GLU A 177 5.91 13.38 -21.15
C GLU A 177 5.52 14.57 -22.04
N ALA A 178 4.24 14.91 -22.13
CA ALA A 178 3.78 16.12 -22.83
C ALA A 178 4.30 17.41 -22.16
N ALA A 179 4.29 17.48 -20.83
CA ALA A 179 4.84 18.62 -20.08
C ALA A 179 6.35 18.75 -20.27
N ILE A 180 7.09 17.64 -20.29
CA ILE A 180 8.54 17.60 -20.59
C ILE A 180 8.79 18.12 -22.01
N ALA A 181 8.06 17.62 -23.00
CA ALA A 181 8.20 18.05 -24.40
C ALA A 181 7.89 19.53 -24.59
N ALA A 182 6.96 20.09 -23.78
CA ALA A 182 6.62 21.51 -23.79
C ALA A 182 7.59 22.39 -22.98
N GLY A 183 8.61 21.82 -22.32
CA GLY A 183 9.55 22.55 -21.45
C GLY A 183 8.91 23.09 -20.15
N GLN A 184 7.79 22.48 -19.73
CA GLN A 184 7.01 22.90 -18.55
C GLN A 184 7.20 22.03 -17.31
N ALA A 185 8.10 21.05 -17.38
CA ALA A 185 8.31 20.06 -16.32
C ALA A 185 9.46 20.41 -15.34
N GLY A 186 9.97 21.64 -15.39
CA GLY A 186 11.12 22.05 -14.57
C GLY A 186 12.34 21.15 -14.80
N ASP A 187 12.94 20.63 -13.75
CA ASP A 187 14.11 19.75 -13.82
C ASP A 187 13.76 18.28 -14.17
N ILE A 188 12.49 17.96 -14.32
CA ILE A 188 12.04 16.58 -14.63
C ILE A 188 12.26 16.30 -16.13
N THR A 189 13.19 15.39 -16.42
CA THR A 189 13.60 15.04 -17.81
C THR A 189 13.03 13.73 -18.31
N SER A 190 12.37 12.94 -17.45
CA SER A 190 11.77 11.66 -17.83
C SER A 190 10.66 11.27 -16.85
N PHE A 191 9.75 10.41 -17.30
CA PHE A 191 8.71 9.86 -16.42
C PHE A 191 9.31 9.07 -15.24
N ALA A 192 10.41 8.35 -15.43
CA ALA A 192 11.10 7.66 -14.33
C ALA A 192 11.64 8.64 -13.28
N MET A 193 12.17 9.80 -13.72
CA MET A 193 12.58 10.84 -12.80
C MET A 193 11.38 11.43 -12.04
N PHE A 194 10.24 11.61 -12.71
CA PHE A 194 9.00 12.04 -12.06
C PHE A 194 8.60 11.08 -10.93
N LEU A 195 8.58 9.76 -11.18
CA LEU A 195 8.26 8.76 -10.16
C LEU A 195 9.23 8.79 -8.97
N LYS A 196 10.53 8.95 -9.25
CA LYS A 196 11.54 9.13 -8.19
C LYS A 196 11.26 10.38 -7.35
N VAL A 197 10.89 11.49 -7.99
CA VAL A 197 10.54 12.74 -7.28
C VAL A 197 9.27 12.56 -6.45
N ILE A 198 8.26 11.83 -6.96
CA ILE A 198 7.08 11.47 -6.16
C ILE A 198 7.48 10.65 -4.93
N ALA A 199 8.38 9.68 -5.08
CA ALA A 199 8.88 8.91 -3.94
C ALA A 199 9.57 9.79 -2.90
N GLN A 200 10.41 10.75 -3.33
CA GLN A 200 11.08 11.70 -2.45
C GLN A 200 10.10 12.57 -1.66
N TRP A 201 9.08 13.13 -2.32
CA TRP A 201 8.04 13.90 -1.63
C TRP A 201 7.18 13.02 -0.73
N SER A 202 6.86 11.82 -1.15
CA SER A 202 6.06 10.88 -0.33
C SER A 202 6.78 10.53 0.97
N VAL A 203 8.07 10.21 0.96
CA VAL A 203 8.81 9.91 2.21
C VAL A 203 8.84 11.12 3.13
N LEU A 204 8.98 12.35 2.61
CA LEU A 204 8.98 13.58 3.42
C LEU A 204 7.59 13.84 4.04
N LEU A 205 6.51 13.58 3.30
CA LEU A 205 5.13 13.70 3.81
C LEU A 205 4.81 12.62 4.84
N HIS A 206 5.36 11.41 4.70
CA HIS A 206 5.22 10.33 5.68
C HIS A 206 6.05 10.57 6.95
N LEU A 207 7.17 11.27 6.84
CA LEU A 207 8.19 11.34 7.89
C LEU A 207 7.66 11.74 9.27
N PRO A 208 6.81 12.78 9.44
CA PRO A 208 6.25 13.10 10.75
C PRO A 208 5.45 11.94 11.35
N MET A 209 4.70 11.22 10.51
CA MET A 209 3.86 10.11 10.98
C MET A 209 4.67 8.86 11.30
N VAL A 210 5.84 8.65 10.69
CA VAL A 210 6.81 7.61 11.11
C VAL A 210 7.22 7.80 12.56
N PHE A 211 7.33 9.05 13.05
CA PHE A 211 7.66 9.35 14.45
C PHE A 211 6.44 9.40 15.37
N ILE A 212 5.35 9.98 14.92
CA ILE A 212 4.15 10.20 15.74
C ILE A 212 3.37 8.91 15.92
N LEU A 213 3.17 8.13 14.84
CA LEU A 213 2.20 7.05 14.81
C LEU A 213 2.52 5.89 15.76
N PRO A 214 3.77 5.38 15.86
CA PRO A 214 4.09 4.30 16.79
C PRO A 214 3.83 4.68 18.26
N LEU A 215 4.11 5.93 18.62
CA LEU A 215 3.84 6.42 19.96
C LEU A 215 2.35 6.63 20.21
N PHE A 216 1.64 7.23 19.25
CA PHE A 216 0.20 7.44 19.32
C PHE A 216 -0.57 6.11 19.41
N VAL A 217 -0.16 5.09 18.66
CA VAL A 217 -0.74 3.75 18.74
C VAL A 217 -0.50 3.08 20.10
N ASN A 218 0.67 3.28 20.70
CA ASN A 218 0.92 2.84 22.07
C ASN A 218 0.00 3.56 23.09
N MET A 219 -0.25 4.86 22.89
CA MET A 219 -1.22 5.59 23.71
C MET A 219 -2.65 5.03 23.52
N MET A 220 -3.04 4.71 22.28
CA MET A 220 -4.32 4.05 21.99
C MET A 220 -4.38 2.65 22.64
N LEU A 221 -3.30 1.87 22.55
CA LEU A 221 -3.21 0.54 23.16
C LEU A 221 -3.49 0.60 24.66
N THR A 222 -2.80 1.49 25.38
CA THR A 222 -2.95 1.64 26.82
C THR A 222 -4.31 2.26 27.19
N ARG A 223 -4.88 3.10 26.33
CA ARG A 223 -6.22 3.69 26.54
C ARG A 223 -7.34 2.68 26.36
N TYR A 224 -7.27 1.86 25.31
CA TYR A 224 -8.38 0.96 24.99
C TYR A 224 -8.26 -0.40 25.68
N PHE A 225 -7.05 -0.88 25.95
CA PHE A 225 -6.81 -2.23 26.44
C PHE A 225 -6.04 -2.27 27.77
N GLY A 226 -5.62 -1.12 28.29
CA GLY A 226 -4.95 -1.03 29.59
C GLY A 226 -5.92 -1.09 30.76
N ARG A 227 -5.45 -1.57 31.92
CA ARG A 227 -6.20 -1.55 33.19
C ARG A 227 -6.72 -0.17 33.57
N ASN A 228 -5.83 0.83 33.46
CA ASN A 228 -6.12 2.19 33.90
C ASN A 228 -6.78 3.04 32.81
N LYS A 229 -7.01 2.47 31.61
CA LYS A 229 -7.56 3.18 30.45
C LYS A 229 -6.84 4.53 30.21
N SER A 230 -5.52 4.57 30.40
CA SER A 230 -4.71 5.78 30.40
C SER A 230 -4.05 6.03 29.03
N TRP A 231 -4.13 7.26 28.53
CA TRP A 231 -3.36 7.69 27.35
C TRP A 231 -1.87 7.87 27.67
N THR A 232 -1.53 8.29 28.89
CA THR A 232 -0.15 8.64 29.26
C THR A 232 0.75 7.43 29.49
N GLU A 233 0.19 6.27 29.84
CA GLU A 233 0.98 5.04 30.00
C GLU A 233 1.67 4.62 28.71
N GLY A 234 1.04 4.90 27.55
CA GLY A 234 1.63 4.65 26.23
C GLY A 234 2.92 5.44 25.98
N LEU A 235 3.02 6.64 26.57
CA LEU A 235 4.22 7.48 26.48
C LEU A 235 5.45 6.86 27.13
N GLY A 236 5.30 5.92 28.06
CA GLY A 236 6.45 5.28 28.72
C GLY A 236 7.46 4.62 27.79
N ALA A 237 7.08 4.30 26.55
CA ALA A 237 7.97 3.74 25.53
C ALA A 237 8.54 4.79 24.55
N TRP A 238 8.42 6.10 24.84
CA TRP A 238 8.75 7.16 23.88
C TRP A 238 10.21 7.13 23.38
N LYS A 239 11.17 6.87 24.29
CA LYS A 239 12.60 6.80 23.94
C LYS A 239 12.85 5.69 22.93
N PHE A 240 12.31 4.50 23.17
CA PHE A 240 12.42 3.37 22.28
C PHE A 240 11.67 3.60 20.96
N SER A 241 10.50 4.24 21.01
CA SER A 241 9.73 4.61 19.83
C SER A 241 10.50 5.55 18.91
N LEU A 242 11.08 6.63 19.46
CA LEU A 242 11.90 7.57 18.67
C LEU A 242 13.13 6.90 18.07
N PHE A 243 13.81 6.06 18.83
CA PHE A 243 14.96 5.30 18.34
C PHE A 243 14.55 4.38 17.17
N ALA A 244 13.48 3.59 17.33
CA ALA A 244 12.99 2.68 16.31
C ALA A 244 12.55 3.44 15.04
N SER A 245 11.82 4.55 15.21
CA SER A 245 11.44 5.44 14.12
C SER A 245 12.64 6.01 13.38
N THR A 246 13.71 6.40 14.09
CA THR A 246 14.96 6.89 13.48
C THR A 246 15.66 5.79 12.70
N CYS A 247 15.74 4.57 13.26
CA CYS A 247 16.31 3.42 12.57
C CYS A 247 15.60 3.09 11.25
N PHE A 248 14.29 3.35 11.18
CA PHE A 248 13.51 3.19 9.95
C PHE A 248 13.62 4.41 9.03
N ALA A 249 13.43 5.62 9.56
CA ALA A 249 13.35 6.85 8.79
C ALA A 249 14.64 7.15 7.99
N VAL A 250 15.81 6.91 8.58
CA VAL A 250 17.09 7.21 7.91
C VAL A 250 17.26 6.39 6.63
N PRO A 251 17.24 5.05 6.63
CA PRO A 251 17.35 4.29 5.39
C PRO A 251 16.12 4.42 4.47
N TYR A 252 14.93 4.67 5.02
CA TYR A 252 13.70 4.91 4.26
C TYR A 252 13.82 6.15 3.39
N VAL A 253 14.26 7.27 3.95
CA VAL A 253 14.50 8.51 3.21
C VAL A 253 15.70 8.36 2.28
N ALA A 254 16.82 7.84 2.78
CA ALA A 254 18.05 7.69 2.00
C ALA A 254 17.81 6.88 0.71
N THR A 255 17.06 5.77 0.77
CA THR A 255 16.81 4.94 -0.40
C THR A 255 15.90 5.62 -1.43
N ALA A 256 14.88 6.40 -1.01
CA ALA A 256 14.07 7.19 -1.92
C ALA A 256 14.89 8.21 -2.70
N PHE A 257 15.84 8.87 -2.05
CA PHE A 257 16.67 9.89 -2.68
C PHE A 257 17.80 9.31 -3.53
N LEU A 258 18.46 8.26 -3.05
CA LEU A 258 19.65 7.70 -3.71
C LEU A 258 19.30 6.68 -4.79
N ILE A 259 18.29 5.84 -4.55
CA ILE A 259 18.01 4.67 -5.41
C ILE A 259 16.69 4.84 -6.17
N GLY A 260 15.57 4.98 -5.48
CA GLY A 260 14.26 5.17 -6.11
C GLY A 260 13.09 4.60 -5.31
N GLU A 261 11.92 4.56 -5.94
CA GLU A 261 10.61 4.28 -5.35
C GLU A 261 10.41 2.81 -4.89
N GLU A 262 11.24 1.90 -5.37
CA GLU A 262 11.08 0.47 -5.09
C GLU A 262 11.61 0.05 -3.71
N PHE A 263 12.48 0.87 -3.10
CA PHE A 263 13.32 0.44 -1.98
C PHE A 263 12.93 0.94 -0.58
N PRO A 264 12.25 2.07 -0.41
CA PRO A 264 12.13 2.71 0.91
C PRO A 264 11.58 1.80 2.00
N ALA A 265 10.43 1.16 1.80
CA ALA A 265 9.81 0.31 2.80
C ALA A 265 10.60 -0.99 3.03
N LEU A 266 11.07 -1.63 1.95
CA LEU A 266 11.79 -2.91 2.03
C LEU A 266 13.13 -2.75 2.75
N VAL A 267 13.99 -1.85 2.27
CA VAL A 267 15.34 -1.66 2.82
C VAL A 267 15.27 -0.99 4.18
N GLY A 268 14.42 0.05 4.31
CA GLY A 268 14.18 0.73 5.58
C GLY A 268 13.72 -0.22 6.66
N GLY A 269 12.71 -1.04 6.35
CA GLY A 269 12.17 -2.04 7.26
C GLY A 269 13.17 -3.14 7.63
N LEU A 270 13.94 -3.66 6.66
CA LEU A 270 14.94 -4.71 6.90
C LEU A 270 16.06 -4.23 7.82
N ILE A 271 16.65 -3.08 7.52
CA ILE A 271 17.72 -2.48 8.33
C ILE A 271 17.20 -2.15 9.73
N ALA A 272 16.04 -1.48 9.82
CA ALA A 272 15.44 -1.12 11.10
C ALA A 272 15.13 -2.35 11.96
N THR A 273 14.59 -3.42 11.37
CA THR A 273 14.30 -4.67 12.11
C THR A 273 15.57 -5.22 12.75
N GLY A 274 16.67 -5.31 12.01
CA GLY A 274 17.95 -5.79 12.56
C GLY A 274 18.47 -4.91 13.71
N LEU A 275 18.45 -3.59 13.54
CA LEU A 275 18.95 -2.64 14.53
C LEU A 275 18.07 -2.63 15.80
N VAL A 276 16.74 -2.54 15.62
CA VAL A 276 15.78 -2.40 16.72
C VAL A 276 15.68 -3.68 17.55
N VAL A 277 15.67 -4.85 16.90
CA VAL A 277 15.71 -6.15 17.60
C VAL A 277 17.00 -6.33 18.40
N THR A 278 18.14 -5.97 17.81
CA THR A 278 19.44 -6.05 18.49
C THR A 278 19.50 -5.10 19.68
N ALA A 279 19.00 -3.87 19.54
CA ALA A 279 18.93 -2.89 20.63
C ALA A 279 18.02 -3.36 21.78
N ALA A 280 16.84 -3.90 21.45
CA ALA A 280 15.91 -4.41 22.43
C ALA A 280 16.49 -5.60 23.22
N LYS A 281 17.17 -6.55 22.56
CA LYS A 281 17.88 -7.67 23.21
C LYS A 281 18.98 -7.21 24.18
N LYS A 282 19.59 -6.04 23.89
CA LYS A 282 20.61 -5.43 24.79
C LYS A 282 20.01 -4.54 25.86
N GLY A 283 18.69 -4.41 25.95
CA GLY A 283 18.01 -3.54 26.91
C GLY A 283 18.12 -2.03 26.60
N PHE A 284 18.54 -1.66 25.36
CA PHE A 284 18.81 -0.27 25.02
C PHE A 284 17.51 0.53 24.88
N LEU A 285 17.40 1.63 25.63
CA LEU A 285 16.26 2.55 25.67
C LEU A 285 14.90 1.89 26.01
N LEU A 286 14.89 0.70 26.58
CA LEU A 286 13.66 0.05 27.01
C LEU A 286 13.03 0.84 28.17
N PRO A 287 11.68 0.79 28.30
CA PRO A 287 10.99 1.40 29.44
C PRO A 287 11.44 0.79 30.79
N GLU A 288 11.65 1.64 31.81
CA GLU A 288 12.00 1.20 33.15
C GLU A 288 10.89 0.38 33.81
N LYS A 289 9.63 0.77 33.56
CA LYS A 289 8.43 0.07 34.05
C LYS A 289 7.82 -0.70 32.90
N VAL A 290 7.87 -2.02 32.97
CA VAL A 290 7.22 -2.92 32.02
C VAL A 290 5.71 -2.70 32.09
N TRP A 291 5.08 -2.53 30.93
CA TRP A 291 3.64 -2.46 30.79
C TRP A 291 3.10 -3.73 30.13
N ASP A 292 2.03 -4.28 30.73
CA ASP A 292 1.32 -5.46 30.24
C ASP A 292 -0.19 -5.28 30.37
N PHE A 293 -0.95 -6.10 29.66
CA PHE A 293 -2.39 -6.18 29.80
C PHE A 293 -2.77 -6.68 31.20
N GLY A 294 -3.99 -6.38 31.63
CA GLY A 294 -4.53 -7.01 32.83
C GLY A 294 -4.76 -8.52 32.63
N PRO A 295 -5.04 -9.27 33.72
CA PRO A 295 -5.39 -10.69 33.61
C PRO A 295 -6.54 -10.91 32.64
N HIS A 296 -6.57 -12.05 31.93
CA HIS A 296 -7.61 -12.40 30.96
C HIS A 296 -9.04 -12.28 31.51
N SER A 297 -9.23 -12.53 32.81
CA SER A 297 -10.52 -12.37 33.50
C SER A 297 -11.06 -10.94 33.51
N THR A 298 -10.20 -9.95 33.26
CA THR A 298 -10.57 -8.52 33.20
C THR A 298 -10.80 -8.02 31.77
N TRP A 299 -10.61 -8.87 30.76
CA TRP A 299 -10.76 -8.50 29.37
C TRP A 299 -12.23 -8.36 28.99
N GLU A 300 -12.54 -7.35 28.22
CA GLU A 300 -13.86 -7.18 27.62
C GLU A 300 -14.09 -8.29 26.57
N LYS A 301 -15.32 -8.79 26.48
CA LYS A 301 -15.67 -9.88 25.57
C LYS A 301 -15.28 -9.61 24.10
N GLU A 302 -15.34 -8.35 23.70
CA GLU A 302 -15.01 -7.89 22.36
C GLU A 302 -13.49 -7.92 22.06
N TRP A 303 -12.64 -7.99 23.09
CA TRP A 303 -11.19 -8.04 22.92
C TRP A 303 -10.71 -9.40 22.42
N THR A 304 -11.47 -10.45 22.69
CA THR A 304 -11.11 -11.84 22.42
C THR A 304 -11.75 -12.32 21.12
N GLY A 305 -10.98 -13.02 20.29
CA GLY A 305 -11.47 -13.70 19.10
C GLY A 305 -11.95 -15.12 19.39
N SER A 306 -12.45 -15.81 18.37
CA SER A 306 -12.81 -17.23 18.42
C SER A 306 -11.59 -18.16 18.44
N ILE A 307 -10.43 -17.68 18.05
CA ILE A 307 -9.16 -18.39 18.18
C ILE A 307 -8.72 -18.21 19.63
N ALA A 308 -8.67 -19.32 20.37
CA ALA A 308 -8.15 -19.30 21.73
C ALA A 308 -6.74 -18.71 21.71
N THR A 309 -6.48 -17.73 22.58
CA THR A 309 -5.13 -17.34 22.92
C THR A 309 -4.48 -18.56 23.59
N GLU A 310 -3.85 -19.40 22.81
CA GLU A 310 -2.91 -20.37 23.35
C GLU A 310 -1.76 -19.53 23.91
N GLU A 311 -1.73 -19.36 25.23
CA GLU A 311 -0.71 -18.58 25.97
C GLU A 311 0.72 -19.02 25.67
N ASN A 312 0.93 -20.09 24.91
CA ASN A 312 2.20 -20.66 24.54
C ASN A 312 2.13 -21.43 23.21
N LYS A 313 1.70 -20.82 22.14
CA LYS A 313 2.05 -21.36 20.84
C LYS A 313 3.54 -21.10 20.61
N GLU A 314 4.39 -21.98 21.16
CA GLU A 314 5.81 -21.92 20.91
C GLU A 314 6.04 -22.16 19.43
N PHE A 315 6.37 -21.09 18.71
CA PHE A 315 6.90 -21.22 17.36
C PHE A 315 8.18 -22.07 17.42
N LYS A 316 8.24 -23.07 16.58
CA LYS A 316 9.43 -23.93 16.49
C LYS A 316 10.42 -23.34 15.50
N ALA A 317 11.70 -23.33 15.88
CA ALA A 317 12.76 -23.02 14.95
C ALA A 317 13.04 -24.27 14.09
N HIS A 318 12.63 -24.25 12.82
CA HIS A 318 12.88 -25.33 11.87
C HIS A 318 14.26 -25.25 11.22
N MET A 319 14.90 -24.10 11.31
CA MET A 319 16.21 -23.79 10.74
C MET A 319 16.90 -22.65 11.52
N SER A 320 18.13 -22.31 11.15
CA SER A 320 18.79 -21.13 11.73
C SER A 320 18.07 -19.83 11.28
N GLN A 321 18.10 -18.79 12.12
CA GLN A 321 17.54 -17.47 11.79
C GLN A 321 18.15 -16.93 10.49
N PHE A 322 19.47 -17.06 10.30
CA PHE A 322 20.13 -16.64 9.07
C PHE A 322 19.50 -17.29 7.82
N ARG A 323 19.29 -18.60 7.85
CA ARG A 323 18.70 -19.35 6.74
C ARG A 323 17.24 -18.91 6.48
N ALA A 324 16.48 -18.64 7.53
CA ALA A 324 15.09 -18.19 7.42
C ALA A 324 14.97 -16.77 6.82
N TRP A 325 15.89 -15.84 7.16
CA TRP A 325 15.91 -14.47 6.65
C TRP A 325 16.57 -14.33 5.27
N LEU A 326 17.40 -15.28 4.86
CA LEU A 326 18.18 -15.20 3.62
C LEU A 326 17.33 -14.95 2.36
N PRO A 327 16.13 -15.54 2.17
CA PRO A 327 15.27 -15.22 1.03
C PRO A 327 14.93 -13.74 0.92
N TYR A 328 14.63 -13.09 2.02
CA TYR A 328 14.31 -11.65 2.03
C TYR A 328 15.55 -10.78 1.71
N VAL A 329 16.71 -11.16 2.23
CA VAL A 329 17.97 -10.51 1.88
C VAL A 329 18.24 -10.66 0.38
N LEU A 330 18.02 -11.85 -0.19
CA LEU A 330 18.18 -12.11 -1.63
C LEU A 330 17.23 -11.25 -2.47
N ILE A 331 15.98 -11.08 -2.06
CA ILE A 331 15.05 -10.17 -2.74
C ILE A 331 15.64 -8.75 -2.80
N GLY A 332 16.09 -8.22 -1.66
CA GLY A 332 16.69 -6.88 -1.61
C GLY A 332 17.93 -6.74 -2.49
N VAL A 333 18.84 -7.73 -2.44
CA VAL A 333 20.06 -7.75 -3.25
C VAL A 333 19.74 -7.83 -4.76
N ILE A 334 18.85 -8.74 -5.16
CA ILE A 334 18.46 -8.91 -6.57
C ILE A 334 17.77 -7.65 -7.10
N LEU A 335 16.90 -7.03 -6.28
CA LEU A 335 16.28 -5.77 -6.64
C LEU A 335 17.33 -4.68 -6.90
N VAL A 336 18.27 -4.47 -5.99
CA VAL A 336 19.35 -3.50 -6.19
C VAL A 336 20.11 -3.82 -7.47
N LEU A 337 20.57 -5.06 -7.64
CA LEU A 337 21.37 -5.46 -8.81
C LEU A 337 20.62 -5.27 -10.14
N THR A 338 19.30 -5.46 -10.17
CA THR A 338 18.46 -5.33 -11.37
C THR A 338 17.99 -3.89 -11.66
N ARG A 339 18.20 -2.94 -10.72
CA ARG A 339 17.75 -1.56 -10.86
C ARG A 339 18.87 -0.54 -11.04
N VAL A 340 20.08 -0.84 -10.58
CA VAL A 340 21.22 0.08 -10.72
C VAL A 340 21.64 0.23 -12.19
N ASN A 341 21.98 1.47 -12.58
CA ASN A 341 22.29 1.79 -13.99
C ASN A 341 23.69 1.36 -14.43
N PHE A 342 24.63 1.15 -13.50
CA PHE A 342 26.01 0.77 -13.81
C PHE A 342 26.16 -0.73 -14.15
N LEU A 343 25.12 -1.54 -13.92
CA LEU A 343 25.09 -2.96 -14.30
C LEU A 343 24.23 -3.17 -15.56
N PRO A 344 24.61 -4.10 -16.44
CA PRO A 344 23.87 -4.36 -17.69
C PRO A 344 22.52 -5.06 -17.44
N LEU A 345 22.25 -5.53 -16.22
CA LEU A 345 21.07 -6.33 -15.88
C LEU A 345 19.77 -5.59 -16.13
N LYS A 346 19.72 -4.28 -15.80
CA LYS A 346 18.53 -3.44 -16.07
C LYS A 346 18.20 -3.41 -17.57
N ALA A 347 19.17 -3.18 -18.43
CA ALA A 347 18.99 -3.16 -19.88
C ALA A 347 18.56 -4.55 -20.38
N LEU A 348 19.24 -5.60 -19.93
CA LEU A 348 18.96 -6.98 -20.33
C LEU A 348 17.51 -7.39 -20.01
N LEU A 349 17.03 -7.11 -18.80
CA LEU A 349 15.67 -7.45 -18.37
C LEU A 349 14.60 -6.61 -19.09
N ASN A 350 14.92 -5.39 -19.50
CA ASN A 350 14.02 -4.53 -20.26
C ASN A 350 13.95 -4.86 -21.75
N ASN A 351 14.92 -5.61 -22.30
CA ASN A 351 14.93 -5.98 -23.71
C ASN A 351 13.79 -6.94 -24.09
N ILE A 352 13.30 -7.72 -23.12
CA ILE A 352 12.13 -8.57 -23.35
C ILE A 352 10.88 -7.73 -23.08
N ASN A 353 10.32 -7.18 -24.16
CA ASN A 353 9.10 -6.39 -24.18
C ASN A 353 8.08 -7.07 -25.08
N ILE A 354 6.88 -7.34 -24.53
CA ILE A 354 5.74 -7.87 -25.27
C ILE A 354 4.78 -6.71 -25.48
N GLU A 355 4.58 -6.33 -26.73
CA GLU A 355 3.73 -5.20 -27.13
C GLU A 355 2.53 -5.69 -27.94
N ILE A 356 1.36 -5.15 -27.65
CA ILE A 356 0.13 -5.31 -28.43
C ILE A 356 -0.31 -3.90 -28.82
N PRO A 357 0.17 -3.38 -29.95
CA PRO A 357 -0.18 -2.04 -30.41
C PRO A 357 -1.58 -2.02 -31.02
N ASN A 358 -2.19 -0.85 -31.04
CA ASN A 358 -3.43 -0.55 -31.75
C ASN A 358 -4.59 -1.51 -31.45
N ILE A 359 -4.89 -1.73 -30.17
CA ILE A 359 -5.98 -2.64 -29.75
C ILE A 359 -7.28 -2.24 -30.44
N LEU A 360 -7.89 -3.19 -31.13
CA LEU A 360 -9.08 -3.01 -32.00
C LEU A 360 -8.94 -1.86 -33.03
N GLY A 361 -7.71 -1.57 -33.49
CA GLY A 361 -7.43 -0.55 -34.49
C GLY A 361 -7.27 0.87 -33.96
N TYR A 362 -7.22 1.06 -32.64
CA TYR A 362 -7.06 2.37 -32.03
C TYR A 362 -5.59 2.65 -31.66
N ALA A 363 -4.92 3.53 -32.38
CA ALA A 363 -3.52 3.91 -32.21
C ALA A 363 -3.19 4.53 -30.85
N SER A 364 -4.20 4.86 -30.04
CA SER A 364 -4.03 5.42 -28.69
C SER A 364 -4.25 4.40 -27.57
N VAL A 365 -4.49 3.14 -27.94
CA VAL A 365 -4.76 2.07 -26.99
C VAL A 365 -3.75 0.95 -27.22
N ASP A 366 -2.62 1.06 -26.53
CA ASP A 366 -1.50 0.12 -26.63
C ASP A 366 -1.28 -0.56 -25.29
N TYR A 367 -0.97 -1.84 -25.34
CA TYR A 367 -0.54 -2.60 -24.16
C TYR A 367 0.92 -3.01 -24.33
N SER A 368 1.71 -2.84 -23.26
CA SER A 368 3.07 -3.37 -23.22
C SER A 368 3.39 -3.95 -21.83
N ILE A 369 4.17 -5.02 -21.82
CA ILE A 369 4.68 -5.65 -20.61
C ILE A 369 6.13 -6.04 -20.78
N LYS A 370 6.93 -5.77 -19.75
CA LYS A 370 8.32 -6.21 -19.61
C LYS A 370 8.40 -7.28 -18.51
N PRO A 371 8.05 -8.54 -18.82
CA PRO A 371 7.76 -9.54 -17.80
C PRO A 371 8.95 -9.84 -16.90
N LEU A 372 10.18 -9.80 -17.39
CA LEU A 372 11.37 -10.06 -16.58
C LEU A 372 11.77 -8.87 -15.68
N TYR A 373 11.37 -7.65 -16.06
CA TYR A 373 11.64 -6.46 -15.26
C TYR A 373 10.64 -6.26 -14.13
N LEU A 374 9.47 -6.91 -14.19
CA LEU A 374 8.49 -6.84 -13.10
C LEU A 374 9.08 -7.43 -11.81
N PRO A 375 8.92 -6.76 -10.63
CA PRO A 375 9.42 -7.29 -9.36
C PRO A 375 8.80 -8.63 -8.98
N GLY A 376 7.60 -8.93 -9.48
CA GLY A 376 6.94 -10.23 -9.28
C GLY A 376 7.69 -11.42 -9.86
N THR A 377 8.45 -11.23 -10.94
CA THR A 377 9.17 -12.32 -11.63
C THR A 377 10.56 -12.56 -11.03
N ILE A 378 11.57 -11.79 -11.47
CA ILE A 378 12.96 -12.06 -11.07
C ILE A 378 13.17 -11.91 -9.56
N PRO A 379 12.80 -10.81 -8.87
CA PRO A 379 13.01 -10.72 -7.44
C PRO A 379 12.19 -11.73 -6.62
N PHE A 380 10.91 -11.91 -6.91
CA PHE A 380 10.05 -12.74 -6.06
C PHE A 380 9.97 -14.20 -6.48
N MET A 381 9.56 -14.51 -7.74
CA MET A 381 9.41 -15.91 -8.17
C MET A 381 10.73 -16.65 -8.20
N LEU A 382 11.81 -16.00 -8.69
CA LEU A 382 13.14 -16.61 -8.70
C LEU A 382 13.62 -16.90 -7.27
N VAL A 383 13.45 -15.95 -6.34
CA VAL A 383 13.85 -16.17 -4.95
C VAL A 383 12.97 -17.23 -4.28
N ALA A 384 11.66 -17.30 -4.61
CA ALA A 384 10.80 -18.37 -4.13
C ALA A 384 11.32 -19.76 -4.58
N ILE A 385 11.74 -19.88 -5.86
CA ILE A 385 12.35 -21.11 -6.38
C ILE A 385 13.66 -21.42 -5.66
N ILE A 386 14.55 -20.44 -5.49
CA ILE A 386 15.81 -20.61 -4.74
C ILE A 386 15.50 -21.06 -3.30
N THR A 387 14.47 -20.50 -2.68
CA THR A 387 14.07 -20.83 -1.30
C THR A 387 13.60 -22.28 -1.15
N ILE A 388 12.97 -22.86 -2.18
CA ILE A 388 12.60 -24.29 -2.17
C ILE A 388 13.83 -25.16 -1.89
N PHE A 389 14.93 -24.91 -2.60
CA PHE A 389 16.19 -25.66 -2.43
C PHE A 389 16.90 -25.25 -1.12
N LEU A 390 16.94 -23.94 -0.84
CA LEU A 390 17.57 -23.40 0.36
C LEU A 390 16.94 -23.97 1.64
N HIS A 391 15.61 -24.10 1.69
CA HIS A 391 14.89 -24.64 2.86
C HIS A 391 14.64 -26.14 2.79
N GLY A 392 15.04 -26.82 1.71
CA GLY A 392 14.90 -28.28 1.56
C GLY A 392 13.44 -28.74 1.49
N MET A 393 12.59 -28.01 0.77
CA MET A 393 11.18 -28.38 0.63
C MET A 393 11.01 -29.64 -0.22
N ASN A 394 10.15 -30.54 0.21
CA ASN A 394 9.78 -31.70 -0.60
C ASN A 394 8.77 -31.34 -1.70
N ALA A 395 8.64 -32.19 -2.72
CA ALA A 395 7.79 -31.94 -3.88
C ALA A 395 6.31 -31.75 -3.53
N GLU A 396 5.81 -32.43 -2.51
CA GLU A 396 4.42 -32.32 -2.05
C GLU A 396 4.15 -30.91 -1.48
N LYS A 397 5.02 -30.40 -0.61
CA LYS A 397 4.93 -29.05 -0.09
C LYS A 397 5.02 -28.00 -1.20
N VAL A 398 5.95 -28.19 -2.16
CA VAL A 398 6.10 -27.29 -3.30
C VAL A 398 4.81 -27.25 -4.12
N LYS A 399 4.25 -28.40 -4.49
CA LYS A 399 2.99 -28.49 -5.23
C LYS A 399 1.84 -27.80 -4.49
N LYS A 400 1.74 -28.01 -3.18
CA LYS A 400 0.75 -27.34 -2.33
C LYS A 400 0.93 -25.83 -2.32
N THR A 401 2.15 -25.35 -2.07
CA THR A 401 2.49 -23.91 -2.04
C THR A 401 2.11 -23.22 -3.34
N TRP A 402 2.44 -23.80 -4.50
CA TRP A 402 2.09 -23.24 -5.79
C TRP A 402 0.58 -23.25 -6.02
N ALA A 403 -0.10 -24.36 -5.72
CA ALA A 403 -1.56 -24.45 -5.85
C ALA A 403 -2.29 -23.43 -4.97
N ASP A 404 -1.86 -23.27 -3.72
CA ASP A 404 -2.44 -22.30 -2.79
C ASP A 404 -2.18 -20.86 -3.25
N SER A 405 -0.98 -20.58 -3.79
CA SER A 405 -0.64 -19.27 -4.37
C SER A 405 -1.53 -18.91 -5.56
N PHE A 406 -1.79 -19.85 -6.47
CA PHE A 406 -2.73 -19.64 -7.57
C PHE A 406 -4.18 -19.45 -7.09
N ARG A 407 -4.62 -20.22 -6.10
CA ARG A 407 -5.97 -20.06 -5.51
C ARG A 407 -6.16 -18.70 -4.87
N ALA A 408 -5.11 -18.17 -4.21
CA ALA A 408 -5.15 -16.86 -3.57
C ALA A 408 -5.35 -15.72 -4.57
N LEU A 409 -4.97 -15.89 -5.85
CA LEU A 409 -5.18 -14.89 -6.90
C LEU A 409 -6.64 -14.74 -7.34
N LYS A 410 -7.51 -15.71 -7.11
CA LYS A 410 -8.87 -15.72 -7.67
C LYS A 410 -9.63 -14.41 -7.42
N ASN A 411 -9.68 -13.96 -6.18
CA ASN A 411 -10.42 -12.75 -5.81
C ASN A 411 -9.73 -11.47 -6.28
N PRO A 412 -8.39 -11.29 -6.07
CA PRO A 412 -7.66 -10.15 -6.64
C PRO A 412 -7.81 -10.04 -8.16
N THR A 413 -7.81 -11.16 -8.89
CA THR A 413 -7.97 -11.16 -10.36
C THR A 413 -9.26 -10.46 -10.79
N ILE A 414 -10.40 -10.88 -10.27
CA ILE A 414 -11.70 -10.31 -10.66
C ILE A 414 -11.73 -8.81 -10.31
N ALA A 415 -11.34 -8.45 -9.09
CA ALA A 415 -11.36 -7.07 -8.64
C ALA A 415 -10.45 -6.17 -9.48
N LEU A 416 -9.21 -6.61 -9.77
CA LEU A 416 -8.23 -5.84 -10.54
C LEU A 416 -8.63 -5.71 -12.02
N PHE A 417 -9.10 -6.78 -12.67
CA PHE A 417 -9.52 -6.69 -14.07
C PHE A 417 -10.54 -5.58 -14.27
N PHE A 418 -11.58 -5.54 -13.46
CA PHE A 418 -12.65 -4.55 -13.62
C PHE A 418 -12.27 -3.16 -13.08
N ALA A 419 -11.47 -3.08 -12.01
CA ALA A 419 -10.98 -1.79 -11.53
C ALA A 419 -10.07 -1.11 -12.54
N VAL A 420 -9.08 -1.82 -13.12
CA VAL A 420 -8.17 -1.24 -14.10
C VAL A 420 -8.89 -0.95 -15.43
N ALA A 421 -9.82 -1.81 -15.85
CA ALA A 421 -10.65 -1.54 -17.03
C ALA A 421 -11.52 -0.29 -16.86
N MET A 422 -12.10 -0.08 -15.67
CA MET A 422 -12.83 1.14 -15.34
C MET A 422 -11.93 2.37 -15.48
N VAL A 423 -10.72 2.32 -14.93
CA VAL A 423 -9.74 3.42 -15.02
C VAL A 423 -9.35 3.72 -16.47
N GLU A 424 -9.15 2.71 -17.29
CA GLU A 424 -8.82 2.92 -18.71
C GLU A 424 -9.97 3.59 -19.47
N ILE A 425 -11.24 3.26 -19.20
CA ILE A 425 -12.38 3.97 -19.78
C ILE A 425 -12.40 5.42 -19.29
N PHE A 426 -12.17 5.68 -18.00
CA PHE A 426 -12.06 7.03 -17.45
C PHE A 426 -11.03 7.85 -18.21
N LYS A 427 -9.81 7.36 -18.32
CA LYS A 427 -8.67 8.01 -18.98
C LYS A 427 -8.96 8.30 -20.45
N GLN A 428 -9.51 7.33 -21.16
CA GLN A 428 -9.78 7.43 -22.60
C GLN A 428 -11.05 8.23 -22.94
N SER A 429 -11.86 8.65 -21.96
CA SER A 429 -13.14 9.33 -22.16
C SER A 429 -13.04 10.73 -22.81
N ALA A 430 -11.83 11.31 -22.89
CA ALA A 430 -11.57 12.50 -23.71
C ALA A 430 -11.80 12.26 -25.22
N LYS A 431 -11.66 11.01 -25.70
CA LYS A 431 -11.93 10.63 -27.09
C LYS A 431 -13.40 10.31 -27.28
N ASN A 432 -14.20 11.36 -27.31
CA ASN A 432 -15.64 11.29 -27.49
C ASN A 432 -16.07 12.18 -28.65
N THR A 433 -17.27 11.95 -29.21
CA THR A 433 -17.79 12.69 -30.36
C THR A 433 -18.37 14.06 -30.00
N LEU A 434 -18.50 14.37 -28.70
CA LEU A 434 -19.10 15.61 -28.21
C LEU A 434 -18.08 16.69 -27.82
N GLY A 435 -16.77 16.40 -27.89
CA GLY A 435 -15.72 17.31 -27.45
C GLY A 435 -15.72 17.58 -25.94
N LEU A 436 -16.26 16.64 -25.15
CA LEU A 436 -16.31 16.76 -23.69
C LEU A 436 -14.92 16.51 -23.09
N PRO A 437 -14.59 17.13 -21.95
CA PRO A 437 -13.38 16.78 -21.20
C PRO A 437 -13.45 15.32 -20.74
N SER A 438 -12.29 14.69 -20.47
CA SER A 438 -12.28 13.36 -19.85
C SER A 438 -13.01 13.37 -18.51
N MET A 439 -13.49 12.20 -18.08
CA MET A 439 -14.15 12.07 -16.75
C MET A 439 -13.25 12.58 -15.62
N PRO A 440 -11.94 12.19 -15.52
CA PRO A 440 -11.04 12.76 -14.52
C PRO A 440 -10.90 14.28 -14.61
N LEU A 441 -10.81 14.83 -15.83
CA LEU A 441 -10.67 16.27 -16.01
C LEU A 441 -11.94 17.04 -15.61
N ALA A 442 -13.13 16.51 -15.92
CA ALA A 442 -14.41 17.11 -15.48
C ALA A 442 -14.51 17.14 -13.94
N MET A 443 -14.11 16.05 -13.27
CA MET A 443 -14.04 16.03 -11.80
C MET A 443 -13.01 17.02 -11.28
N ALA A 444 -11.83 17.13 -11.91
CA ALA A 444 -10.77 18.04 -11.50
C ALA A 444 -11.19 19.52 -11.60
N GLN A 445 -11.86 19.91 -12.68
CA GLN A 445 -12.39 21.27 -12.84
C GLN A 445 -13.42 21.62 -11.77
N ALA A 446 -14.32 20.68 -11.44
CA ALA A 446 -15.29 20.89 -10.37
C ALA A 446 -14.62 20.98 -8.99
N ALA A 447 -13.65 20.11 -8.69
CA ALA A 447 -12.90 20.11 -7.45
C ALA A 447 -12.08 21.40 -7.28
N ALA A 448 -11.41 21.86 -8.34
CA ALA A 448 -10.67 23.12 -8.34
C ALA A 448 -11.58 24.33 -8.07
N ALA A 449 -12.77 24.35 -8.68
CA ALA A 449 -13.75 25.40 -8.47
C ALA A 449 -14.30 25.42 -7.04
N MET A 450 -14.42 24.24 -6.39
CA MET A 450 -14.98 24.12 -5.03
C MET A 450 -13.95 24.39 -3.95
N ALA A 451 -12.76 23.79 -4.04
CA ALA A 451 -11.76 23.80 -2.99
C ALA A 451 -10.70 24.89 -3.17
N GLY A 452 -10.39 25.28 -4.41
CA GLY A 452 -9.43 26.33 -4.71
C GLY A 452 -8.08 26.08 -4.02
N ALA A 453 -7.53 27.12 -3.39
CA ALA A 453 -6.23 27.06 -2.71
C ALA A 453 -6.17 26.09 -1.51
N THR A 454 -7.29 25.60 -1.01
CA THR A 454 -7.29 24.62 0.10
C THR A 454 -7.12 23.18 -0.36
N TRP A 455 -7.03 22.93 -1.67
CA TRP A 455 -6.94 21.60 -2.25
C TRP A 455 -5.86 20.69 -1.64
N PRO A 456 -4.63 21.17 -1.34
CA PRO A 456 -3.61 20.32 -0.73
C PRO A 456 -4.04 19.66 0.59
N MET A 457 -4.93 20.30 1.36
CA MET A 457 -5.50 19.72 2.58
C MET A 457 -6.38 18.50 2.29
N PHE A 458 -7.09 18.49 1.17
CA PHE A 458 -8.04 17.44 0.82
C PHE A 458 -7.45 16.34 -0.05
N ALA A 459 -6.34 16.61 -0.73
CA ALA A 459 -5.74 15.67 -1.69
C ALA A 459 -5.45 14.29 -1.09
N SER A 460 -4.90 14.23 0.13
CA SER A 460 -4.63 12.96 0.81
C SER A 460 -5.91 12.22 1.22
N PHE A 461 -6.98 12.92 1.56
CA PHE A 461 -8.27 12.28 1.88
C PHE A 461 -8.93 11.65 0.66
N VAL A 462 -8.71 12.20 -0.54
CA VAL A 462 -9.14 11.57 -1.80
C VAL A 462 -8.38 10.25 -2.01
N GLY A 463 -7.07 10.24 -1.78
CA GLY A 463 -6.27 9.02 -1.80
C GLY A 463 -6.78 7.97 -0.80
N ALA A 464 -7.07 8.40 0.43
CA ALA A 464 -7.63 7.53 1.46
C ALA A 464 -8.98 6.94 1.07
N LEU A 465 -9.86 7.75 0.47
CA LEU A 465 -11.15 7.28 -0.05
C LEU A 465 -10.95 6.19 -1.11
N GLY A 466 -10.01 6.38 -2.03
CA GLY A 466 -9.67 5.39 -3.05
C GLY A 466 -9.22 4.05 -2.45
N ALA A 467 -8.28 4.09 -1.51
CA ALA A 467 -7.79 2.88 -0.83
C ALA A 467 -8.86 2.23 0.06
N PHE A 468 -9.70 3.03 0.74
CA PHE A 468 -10.83 2.54 1.52
C PHE A 468 -11.82 1.72 0.67
N ILE A 469 -12.14 2.21 -0.53
CA ILE A 469 -13.06 1.56 -1.46
C ILE A 469 -12.42 0.31 -2.07
N THR A 470 -11.19 0.43 -2.59
CA THR A 470 -10.58 -0.61 -3.43
C THR A 470 -9.79 -1.65 -2.66
N GLY A 471 -9.39 -1.35 -1.45
CA GLY A 471 -8.49 -2.20 -0.65
C GLY A 471 -7.02 -2.09 -1.03
N SER A 472 -6.64 -1.11 -1.86
CA SER A 472 -5.31 -1.03 -2.42
C SER A 472 -4.89 0.41 -2.70
N ASN A 473 -3.71 0.79 -2.21
CA ASN A 473 -3.11 2.09 -2.57
C ASN A 473 -2.81 2.16 -4.07
N THR A 474 -2.29 1.09 -4.67
CA THR A 474 -2.03 1.03 -6.11
C THR A 474 -3.29 1.34 -6.94
N VAL A 475 -4.42 0.77 -6.57
CA VAL A 475 -5.69 1.01 -7.28
C VAL A 475 -6.22 2.41 -6.98
N SER A 476 -6.05 2.91 -5.75
CA SER A 476 -6.36 4.30 -5.41
C SER A 476 -5.61 5.30 -6.28
N ASP A 477 -4.30 5.07 -6.48
CA ASP A 477 -3.47 5.92 -7.31
C ASP A 477 -3.87 5.83 -8.79
N LEU A 478 -4.14 4.63 -9.30
CA LEU A 478 -4.68 4.46 -10.66
C LEU A 478 -5.99 5.24 -10.88
N LEU A 479 -6.89 5.24 -9.88
CA LEU A 479 -8.19 5.90 -9.98
C LEU A 479 -8.09 7.42 -9.93
N PHE A 480 -7.24 7.96 -9.07
CA PHE A 480 -7.28 9.37 -8.72
C PHE A 480 -6.05 10.18 -9.13
N ALA A 481 -4.93 9.55 -9.54
CA ALA A 481 -3.72 10.31 -9.86
C ALA A 481 -3.93 11.30 -11.01
N GLU A 482 -4.65 10.90 -12.07
CA GLU A 482 -4.96 11.81 -13.20
C GLU A 482 -5.86 12.96 -12.77
N PHE A 483 -6.87 12.68 -11.94
CA PHE A 483 -7.73 13.68 -11.32
C PHE A 483 -6.92 14.68 -10.48
N GLN A 484 -6.00 14.18 -9.63
CA GLN A 484 -5.13 15.02 -8.77
C GLN A 484 -4.17 15.88 -9.60
N TYR A 485 -3.53 15.28 -10.60
CA TYR A 485 -2.64 15.98 -11.53
C TYR A 485 -3.38 17.09 -12.29
N ALA A 486 -4.57 16.79 -12.81
CA ALA A 486 -5.40 17.75 -13.51
C ALA A 486 -5.89 18.88 -12.59
N THR A 487 -6.27 18.56 -11.33
CA THR A 487 -6.65 19.57 -10.34
C THR A 487 -5.49 20.51 -10.02
N ALA A 488 -4.28 19.96 -9.80
CA ALA A 488 -3.08 20.76 -9.60
C ALA A 488 -2.78 21.68 -10.79
N THR A 489 -2.97 21.17 -12.01
CA THR A 489 -2.81 21.95 -13.24
C THR A 489 -3.82 23.10 -13.31
N GLN A 490 -5.10 22.86 -13.00
CA GLN A 490 -6.15 23.89 -12.98
C GLN A 490 -5.88 24.98 -11.93
N LEU A 491 -5.32 24.60 -10.79
CA LEU A 491 -5.01 25.51 -9.69
C LEU A 491 -3.62 26.19 -9.84
N ALA A 492 -2.85 25.84 -10.87
CA ALA A 492 -1.49 26.30 -11.10
C ALA A 492 -0.57 26.07 -9.86
N ILE A 493 -0.71 24.90 -9.21
CA ILE A 493 0.08 24.49 -8.05
C ILE A 493 0.97 23.26 -8.40
N PRO A 494 2.04 23.00 -7.61
CA PRO A 494 2.98 21.90 -7.88
C PRO A 494 2.31 20.53 -8.00
N LYS A 495 2.34 19.95 -9.21
CA LYS A 495 1.69 18.69 -9.54
C LYS A 495 2.31 17.52 -8.79
N GLN A 496 3.63 17.51 -8.68
CA GLN A 496 4.36 16.45 -7.97
C GLN A 496 4.00 16.36 -6.48
N LEU A 497 3.74 17.51 -5.81
CA LEU A 497 3.32 17.53 -4.42
C LEU A 497 1.89 17.00 -4.25
N ILE A 498 0.98 17.37 -5.13
CA ILE A 498 -0.42 16.92 -5.07
C ILE A 498 -0.51 15.42 -5.39
N VAL A 499 0.24 14.92 -6.38
CA VAL A 499 0.30 13.49 -6.67
C VAL A 499 0.93 12.70 -5.51
N SER A 500 1.94 13.27 -4.84
CA SER A 500 2.52 12.65 -3.65
C SER A 500 1.53 12.60 -2.48
N LEU A 501 0.72 13.65 -2.29
CA LEU A 501 -0.38 13.64 -1.30
C LEU A 501 -1.44 12.59 -1.62
N GLN A 502 -1.71 12.33 -2.92
CA GLN A 502 -2.57 11.22 -3.35
C GLN A 502 -2.00 9.87 -2.90
N ALA A 503 -0.73 9.59 -3.19
CA ALA A 503 -0.07 8.33 -2.84
C ALA A 503 0.02 8.13 -1.32
N VAL A 504 0.34 9.17 -0.56
CA VAL A 504 0.32 9.18 0.91
C VAL A 504 -1.09 8.95 1.45
N GLY A 505 -2.07 9.57 0.82
CA GLY A 505 -3.49 9.39 1.14
C GLY A 505 -3.95 7.96 0.96
N GLY A 506 -3.61 7.35 -0.17
CA GLY A 506 -3.90 5.96 -0.43
C GLY A 506 -3.28 5.02 0.61
N ALA A 507 -2.06 5.33 1.05
CA ALA A 507 -1.39 4.58 2.10
C ALA A 507 -2.09 4.70 3.46
N MET A 508 -2.46 5.91 3.89
CA MET A 508 -3.18 6.08 5.16
C MET A 508 -4.59 5.46 5.14
N GLY A 509 -5.24 5.42 3.99
CA GLY A 509 -6.58 4.82 3.82
C GLY A 509 -6.61 3.32 4.10
N ASN A 510 -5.48 2.63 4.00
CA ASN A 510 -5.37 1.21 4.33
C ASN A 510 -5.69 0.89 5.80
N MET A 511 -5.55 1.86 6.73
CA MET A 511 -5.93 1.69 8.14
C MET A 511 -7.40 1.34 8.33
N VAL A 512 -8.27 1.89 7.49
CA VAL A 512 -9.74 1.77 7.58
C VAL A 512 -10.33 0.93 6.45
N CYS A 513 -9.51 0.46 5.53
CA CYS A 513 -9.94 -0.36 4.41
C CYS A 513 -10.62 -1.65 4.87
N ILE A 514 -11.84 -1.87 4.40
CA ILE A 514 -12.67 -3.02 4.79
C ILE A 514 -11.98 -4.34 4.45
N HIS A 515 -11.33 -4.43 3.30
CA HIS A 515 -10.62 -5.63 2.84
C HIS A 515 -9.51 -6.07 3.82
N ASN A 516 -8.66 -5.10 4.20
CA ASN A 516 -7.55 -5.36 5.12
C ASN A 516 -8.05 -5.66 6.53
N ILE A 517 -9.13 -4.98 6.97
CA ILE A 517 -9.75 -5.22 8.27
C ILE A 517 -10.33 -6.63 8.33
N VAL A 518 -11.08 -7.06 7.31
CA VAL A 518 -11.64 -8.42 7.24
C VAL A 518 -10.53 -9.46 7.22
N ALA A 519 -9.48 -9.25 6.41
CA ALA A 519 -8.34 -10.15 6.33
C ALA A 519 -7.60 -10.27 7.68
N ALA A 520 -7.25 -9.16 8.31
CA ALA A 520 -6.60 -9.14 9.61
C ALA A 520 -7.50 -9.76 10.71
N SER A 521 -8.80 -9.43 10.71
CA SER A 521 -9.76 -9.99 11.67
C SER A 521 -9.87 -11.51 11.55
N ALA A 522 -9.91 -12.04 10.33
CA ALA A 522 -9.98 -13.49 10.09
C ALA A 522 -8.76 -14.23 10.65
N THR A 523 -7.56 -13.63 10.59
CA THR A 523 -6.32 -14.27 11.06
C THR A 523 -6.22 -14.35 12.60
N VAL A 524 -6.98 -13.54 13.32
CA VAL A 524 -7.02 -13.52 14.80
C VAL A 524 -8.38 -13.96 15.35
N GLY A 525 -9.24 -14.51 14.48
CA GLY A 525 -10.53 -15.06 14.89
C GLY A 525 -11.58 -14.03 15.29
N LEU A 526 -11.47 -12.79 14.84
CA LEU A 526 -12.46 -11.74 15.04
C LEU A 526 -13.51 -11.80 13.93
N ALA A 527 -14.77 -11.91 14.28
CA ALA A 527 -15.88 -11.83 13.34
C ALA A 527 -16.92 -10.82 13.83
N GLY A 528 -17.38 -9.95 12.92
CA GLY A 528 -18.43 -8.95 13.23
C GLY A 528 -17.96 -7.73 14.02
N LEU A 529 -16.64 -7.57 14.23
CA LEU A 529 -16.04 -6.42 14.92
C LEU A 529 -15.38 -5.42 13.95
N GLU A 530 -15.57 -5.60 12.65
CA GLU A 530 -14.97 -4.77 11.61
C GLU A 530 -15.34 -3.28 11.79
N GLY A 531 -16.59 -3.01 12.13
CA GLY A 531 -17.07 -1.65 12.38
C GLY A 531 -16.39 -0.97 13.60
N MET A 532 -15.96 -1.75 14.61
CA MET A 532 -15.22 -1.23 15.75
C MET A 532 -13.78 -0.87 15.34
N LEU A 533 -13.12 -1.73 14.57
CA LEU A 533 -11.80 -1.45 14.02
C LEU A 533 -11.81 -0.21 13.14
N ILE A 534 -12.79 -0.07 12.23
CA ILE A 534 -12.94 1.15 11.41
C ILE A 534 -13.02 2.40 12.29
N ARG A 535 -13.89 2.40 13.31
CA ARG A 535 -14.07 3.58 14.19
C ARG A 535 -12.79 3.93 14.95
N ARG A 536 -12.06 2.93 15.48
CA ARG A 536 -10.82 3.17 16.21
C ARG A 536 -9.69 3.63 15.28
N ASN A 537 -9.59 3.03 14.10
CA ASN A 537 -8.57 3.35 13.11
C ASN A 537 -8.84 4.67 12.38
N ALA A 538 -10.10 5.15 12.36
CA ALA A 538 -10.44 6.45 11.77
C ALA A 538 -9.73 7.62 12.47
N LEU A 539 -9.52 7.55 13.78
CA LEU A 539 -8.84 8.61 14.52
C LEU A 539 -7.38 8.82 14.06
N PRO A 540 -6.50 7.80 14.04
CA PRO A 540 -5.15 7.97 13.52
C PRO A 540 -5.13 8.27 12.01
N MET A 541 -6.08 7.78 11.21
CA MET A 541 -6.19 8.14 9.80
C MET A 541 -6.48 9.63 9.63
N LEU A 542 -7.43 10.20 10.38
CA LEU A 542 -7.74 11.62 10.35
C LEU A 542 -6.54 12.47 10.78
N LEU A 543 -5.86 12.07 11.87
CA LEU A 543 -4.63 12.74 12.28
C LEU A 543 -3.58 12.73 11.16
N TYR A 544 -3.41 11.60 10.50
CA TYR A 544 -2.49 11.47 9.38
C TYR A 544 -2.84 12.42 8.24
N GLY A 545 -4.10 12.42 7.81
CA GLY A 545 -4.57 13.28 6.73
C GLY A 545 -4.40 14.77 7.04
N LEU A 546 -4.65 15.17 8.28
CA LEU A 546 -4.45 16.55 8.74
C LEU A 546 -2.97 16.93 8.72
N VAL A 547 -2.07 16.06 9.18
CA VAL A 547 -0.63 16.32 9.16
C VAL A 547 -0.12 16.38 7.71
N ALA A 548 -0.46 15.40 6.88
CA ALA A 548 -0.04 15.37 5.48
C ALA A 548 -0.58 16.56 4.69
N GLY A 549 -1.87 16.91 4.86
CA GLY A 549 -2.50 18.05 4.21
C GLY A 549 -1.92 19.39 4.66
N SER A 550 -1.62 19.56 5.95
CA SER A 550 -0.97 20.76 6.49
C SER A 550 0.44 20.93 5.93
N LEU A 551 1.23 19.85 5.88
CA LEU A 551 2.54 19.87 5.21
C LEU A 551 2.39 20.16 3.72
N GLY A 552 1.38 19.60 3.07
CA GLY A 552 1.05 19.89 1.68
C GLY A 552 0.83 21.39 1.44
N LEU A 553 0.04 22.05 2.29
CA LEU A 553 -0.16 23.51 2.22
C LEU A 553 1.15 24.28 2.39
N VAL A 554 1.97 23.91 3.37
CA VAL A 554 3.28 24.56 3.61
C VAL A 554 4.21 24.35 2.42
N PHE A 555 4.30 23.13 1.90
CA PHE A 555 5.19 22.84 0.77
C PHE A 555 4.71 23.54 -0.52
N VAL A 556 3.42 23.51 -0.80
CA VAL A 556 2.86 24.10 -2.02
C VAL A 556 2.95 25.64 -2.02
N TYR A 557 2.66 26.31 -0.90
CA TYR A 557 2.51 27.77 -0.90
C TYR A 557 3.67 28.53 -0.26
N VAL A 558 4.47 27.88 0.60
CA VAL A 558 5.52 28.57 1.34
C VAL A 558 6.92 28.15 0.87
N LEU A 559 7.18 26.84 0.81
CA LEU A 559 8.54 26.34 0.59
C LEU A 559 8.87 26.12 -0.90
N TYR A 560 7.91 25.59 -1.68
CA TYR A 560 8.17 25.14 -3.04
C TYR A 560 7.05 25.54 -4.03
N PRO A 561 6.62 26.82 -4.08
CA PRO A 561 5.48 27.23 -4.90
C PRO A 561 5.75 27.18 -6.40
N THR A 562 7.01 27.11 -6.84
CA THR A 562 7.41 27.19 -8.25
C THR A 562 7.90 25.87 -8.85
N ILE A 563 7.93 24.78 -8.08
CA ILE A 563 8.29 23.47 -8.65
C ILE A 563 7.16 22.90 -9.52
N PHE A 564 7.52 21.94 -10.38
CA PHE A 564 6.57 21.32 -11.35
C PHE A 564 5.27 20.78 -10.72
#